data_4c8d993d2c9662abfbce93cc33315b1d
#
_entry.id   4c8d993d2c9662abfbce93cc33315b1d
#
_cell.length_a   1.000
_cell.length_b   1.000
_cell.length_c   1.000
_cell.angle_alpha   90.00
_cell.angle_beta   90.00
_cell.angle_gamma   90.00
#
_symmetry.space_group_name_H-M   'P 1'
#
loop_
_entity.id
_entity.type
_entity.pdbx_description
1 polymer ?
#
loop_
_entity_poly.entity_id
_entity_poly.type
_entity_poly.pdbx_seq_one_letter_code
_entity_poly.pdbx_strand_id
1 'polypeptide(L)'
;MIGPTGVGKTEISRRLARLARAPFIKVEATKFTEVGYVGRDVEQIIRDLVESAITQTRDYMREEVKAAAHQAAEDRVIAAIAGTDAREQTREMFRGKLKRGELDDTVIELEVTDSSNPLPMMDIPGMPPGQQGGMMSLGDLFGKAFGGRTVKKKMSVRDSYEILISEEADKLLDDETVTRTALEAVQENGIVFLDEIDKVCARTDMRGGDVSREGVQRDLLPLIEGTTVSTKYGPVKTDHILFIASGAFHIAKPSDLLPELQGRLPIRVELRALTEADFVRILTETDNALTRQYTALMETEKVNVTFTEDGIAALARIAAEVNESIENIGARRLYTVMERVFEELSFTAPDRSGEAVEVNAGFVEKNLGELTRSADMTRYIL
;
A
#
# COMPACT_ATOMS: atom_id res chain seq x y z
N MET A 1 1.21 -16.16 12.83
CA MET A 1 0.93 -15.11 13.85
C MET A 1 -0.51 -15.25 14.33
N ILE A 2 -0.71 -15.30 15.63
CA ILE A 2 -2.00 -15.53 16.29
C ILE A 2 -2.31 -14.33 17.17
N GLY A 3 -3.56 -13.89 17.24
CA GLY A 3 -3.97 -12.82 18.13
C GLY A 3 -5.19 -12.07 17.62
N PRO A 4 -5.82 -11.25 18.47
CA PRO A 4 -7.04 -10.51 18.14
C PRO A 4 -6.90 -9.65 16.88
N THR A 5 -8.02 -9.26 16.31
CA THR A 5 -8.05 -8.32 15.18
C THR A 5 -7.49 -6.96 15.63
N GLY A 6 -6.79 -6.26 14.73
CA GLY A 6 -6.35 -4.89 14.99
C GLY A 6 -5.15 -4.72 15.94
N VAL A 7 -4.44 -5.81 16.31
CA VAL A 7 -3.23 -5.73 17.16
C VAL A 7 -1.93 -5.50 16.39
N GLY A 8 -2.02 -5.26 15.08
CA GLY A 8 -0.85 -4.89 14.27
C GLY A 8 -0.16 -6.04 13.54
N LYS A 9 -0.75 -7.25 13.45
CA LYS A 9 -0.15 -8.42 12.76
C LYS A 9 0.38 -8.07 11.35
N THR A 10 -0.46 -7.49 10.52
CA THR A 10 -0.10 -7.08 9.15
C THR A 10 0.95 -5.97 9.14
N GLU A 11 0.83 -4.98 10.04
CA GLU A 11 1.74 -3.83 10.08
C GLU A 11 3.15 -4.24 10.52
N ILE A 12 3.27 -5.14 11.50
CA ILE A 12 4.55 -5.71 11.92
C ILE A 12 5.23 -6.40 10.73
N SER A 13 4.49 -7.24 10.00
CA SER A 13 5.03 -7.97 8.83
C SER A 13 5.43 -7.03 7.70
N ARG A 14 4.64 -5.99 7.44
CA ARG A 14 4.94 -4.97 6.42
C ARG A 14 6.19 -4.16 6.78
N ARG A 15 6.34 -3.77 8.07
CA ARG A 15 7.52 -3.04 8.53
C ARG A 15 8.76 -3.90 8.51
N LEU A 16 8.65 -5.18 8.86
CA LEU A 16 9.74 -6.14 8.73
C LEU A 16 10.22 -6.24 7.27
N ALA A 17 9.28 -6.38 6.34
CA ALA A 17 9.60 -6.41 4.91
C ALA A 17 10.30 -5.13 4.44
N ARG A 18 9.83 -3.94 4.86
CA ARG A 18 10.49 -2.66 4.54
C ARG A 18 11.91 -2.57 5.09
N LEU A 19 12.13 -2.99 6.34
CA LEU A 19 13.47 -3.01 6.95
C LEU A 19 14.43 -3.94 6.20
N ALA A 20 13.92 -5.08 5.75
CA ALA A 20 14.69 -6.05 4.96
C ALA A 20 14.79 -5.67 3.47
N ARG A 21 14.13 -4.60 3.01
CA ARG A 21 13.94 -4.26 1.59
C ARG A 21 13.39 -5.42 0.78
N ALA A 22 12.59 -6.27 1.40
CA ALA A 22 12.01 -7.47 0.82
C ALA A 22 10.70 -7.15 0.06
N PRO A 23 10.47 -7.77 -1.11
CA PRO A 23 9.16 -7.75 -1.75
C PRO A 23 8.10 -8.31 -0.81
N PHE A 24 6.96 -7.62 -0.69
CA PHE A 24 5.90 -7.97 0.25
C PHE A 24 4.54 -7.94 -0.41
N ILE A 25 3.77 -9.00 -0.18
CA ILE A 25 2.36 -9.01 -0.55
C ILE A 25 1.50 -9.48 0.63
N LYS A 26 0.35 -8.82 0.81
CA LYS A 26 -0.71 -9.26 1.71
C LYS A 26 -1.86 -9.84 0.88
N VAL A 27 -2.27 -11.05 1.22
CA VAL A 27 -3.44 -11.70 0.63
C VAL A 27 -4.34 -12.26 1.73
N GLU A 28 -5.63 -12.31 1.48
CA GLU A 28 -6.61 -12.93 2.38
C GLU A 28 -6.88 -14.35 1.90
N ALA A 29 -6.69 -15.34 2.77
CA ALA A 29 -6.87 -16.75 2.44
C ALA A 29 -8.30 -17.07 1.92
N THR A 30 -9.28 -16.30 2.35
CA THR A 30 -10.69 -16.41 1.94
C THR A 30 -10.97 -16.00 0.50
N LYS A 31 -10.02 -15.31 -0.17
CA LYS A 31 -10.18 -14.90 -1.59
C LYS A 31 -9.85 -15.99 -2.58
N PHE A 32 -9.25 -17.08 -2.10
CA PHE A 32 -8.92 -18.24 -2.93
C PHE A 32 -10.01 -19.31 -2.82
N THR A 33 -10.18 -20.05 -3.87
CA THR A 33 -11.07 -21.19 -3.94
C THR A 33 -10.28 -22.38 -4.49
N GLU A 34 -10.71 -23.59 -4.16
CA GLU A 34 -10.13 -24.81 -4.69
C GLU A 34 -10.06 -24.78 -6.23
N VAL A 35 -8.95 -25.28 -6.78
CA VAL A 35 -8.74 -25.34 -8.23
C VAL A 35 -9.89 -26.08 -8.92
N GLY A 36 -10.50 -25.41 -9.90
CA GLY A 36 -11.68 -25.92 -10.63
C GLY A 36 -13.01 -25.29 -10.24
N TYR A 37 -13.07 -24.49 -9.16
CA TYR A 37 -14.19 -23.61 -8.83
C TYR A 37 -13.93 -22.16 -9.28
N VAL A 38 -14.99 -21.36 -9.37
CA VAL A 38 -14.87 -19.93 -9.73
C VAL A 38 -14.15 -19.19 -8.58
N GLY A 39 -12.87 -18.88 -8.77
CA GLY A 39 -12.05 -18.15 -7.80
C GLY A 39 -10.64 -17.90 -8.33
N ARG A 40 -9.81 -17.23 -7.51
CA ARG A 40 -8.40 -16.98 -7.86
C ARG A 40 -7.57 -18.21 -7.54
N ASP A 41 -6.72 -18.61 -8.48
CA ASP A 41 -5.66 -19.58 -8.29
C ASP A 41 -4.63 -19.07 -7.27
N VAL A 42 -4.16 -19.95 -6.38
CA VAL A 42 -3.15 -19.61 -5.36
C VAL A 42 -1.81 -19.17 -5.95
N GLU A 43 -1.45 -19.64 -7.15
CA GLU A 43 -0.25 -19.18 -7.86
C GLU A 43 -0.31 -17.69 -8.20
N GLN A 44 -1.50 -17.10 -8.25
CA GLN A 44 -1.67 -15.66 -8.46
C GLN A 44 -0.97 -14.84 -7.37
N ILE A 45 -0.81 -15.39 -6.15
CA ILE A 45 -0.04 -14.77 -5.05
C ILE A 45 1.38 -14.45 -5.51
N ILE A 46 2.03 -15.41 -6.15
CA ILE A 46 3.42 -15.25 -6.61
C ILE A 46 3.50 -14.31 -7.81
N ARG A 47 2.52 -14.37 -8.72
CA ARG A 47 2.45 -13.44 -9.85
C ARG A 47 2.29 -12.00 -9.36
N ASP A 48 1.40 -11.77 -8.41
CA ASP A 48 1.17 -10.45 -7.81
C ASP A 48 2.38 -9.97 -6.98
N LEU A 49 3.10 -10.89 -6.30
CA LEU A 49 4.34 -10.56 -5.58
C LEU A 49 5.43 -10.09 -6.55
N VAL A 50 5.58 -10.73 -7.71
CA VAL A 50 6.53 -10.32 -8.75
C VAL A 50 6.19 -8.94 -9.31
N GLU A 51 4.92 -8.66 -9.60
CA GLU A 51 4.48 -7.33 -10.04
C GLU A 51 4.85 -6.24 -9.03
N SER A 52 4.56 -6.51 -7.76
CA SER A 52 4.92 -5.60 -6.66
C SER A 52 6.44 -5.42 -6.55
N ALA A 53 7.21 -6.50 -6.70
CA ALA A 53 8.67 -6.46 -6.65
C ALA A 53 9.28 -5.65 -7.79
N ILE A 54 8.76 -5.78 -9.01
CA ILE A 54 9.24 -5.01 -10.17
C ILE A 54 9.03 -3.52 -9.94
N THR A 55 7.85 -3.14 -9.45
CA THR A 55 7.55 -1.74 -9.12
C THR A 55 8.51 -1.23 -8.06
N GLN A 56 8.66 -1.98 -6.96
CA GLN A 56 9.55 -1.62 -5.86
C GLN A 56 11.02 -1.53 -6.29
N THR A 57 11.50 -2.47 -7.08
CA THR A 57 12.89 -2.48 -7.59
C THR A 57 13.12 -1.29 -8.51
N ARG A 58 12.17 -0.98 -9.38
CA ARG A 58 12.24 0.20 -10.26
C ARG A 58 12.34 1.49 -9.45
N ASP A 59 11.53 1.65 -8.41
CA ASP A 59 11.56 2.83 -7.54
C ASP A 59 12.91 2.96 -6.81
N TYR A 60 13.49 1.87 -6.32
CA TYR A 60 14.83 1.88 -5.72
C TYR A 60 15.91 2.28 -6.72
N MET A 61 15.89 1.68 -7.90
CA MET A 61 16.87 2.01 -8.94
C MET A 61 16.72 3.45 -9.45
N ARG A 62 15.49 3.99 -9.52
CA ARG A 62 15.26 5.41 -9.82
C ARG A 62 15.91 6.34 -8.79
N GLU A 63 15.78 6.02 -7.50
CA GLU A 63 16.46 6.82 -6.45
C GLU A 63 17.99 6.75 -6.58
N GLU A 64 18.57 5.62 -6.96
CA GLU A 64 20.00 5.49 -7.17
C GLU A 64 20.51 6.34 -8.35
N VAL A 65 19.74 6.45 -9.43
CA VAL A 65 20.12 7.25 -10.60
C VAL A 65 19.61 8.69 -10.54
N LYS A 66 18.91 9.08 -9.49
CA LYS A 66 18.24 10.38 -9.35
C LYS A 66 19.15 11.57 -9.56
N ALA A 67 20.39 11.52 -9.07
CA ALA A 67 21.35 12.59 -9.24
C ALA A 67 21.75 12.79 -10.71
N ALA A 68 21.95 11.69 -11.45
CA ALA A 68 22.26 11.73 -12.87
C ALA A 68 21.03 12.16 -13.70
N ALA A 69 19.85 11.65 -13.34
CA ALA A 69 18.58 12.06 -13.94
C ALA A 69 18.28 13.54 -13.74
N HIS A 70 18.56 14.09 -12.54
CA HIS A 70 18.42 15.51 -12.28
C HIS A 70 19.33 16.36 -13.16
N GLN A 71 20.58 15.94 -13.35
CA GLN A 71 21.51 16.66 -14.22
C GLN A 71 21.05 16.63 -15.69
N ALA A 72 20.57 15.48 -16.16
CA ALA A 72 20.02 15.35 -17.51
C ALA A 72 18.73 16.17 -17.70
N ALA A 73 17.86 16.23 -16.69
CA ALA A 73 16.68 17.06 -16.69
C ALA A 73 17.05 18.57 -16.75
N GLU A 74 18.04 19.00 -15.97
CA GLU A 74 18.56 20.38 -15.99
C GLU A 74 19.08 20.75 -17.39
N ASP A 75 19.81 19.85 -18.04
CA ASP A 75 20.32 20.08 -19.41
C ASP A 75 19.18 20.19 -20.45
N ARG A 76 18.09 19.41 -20.29
CA ARG A 76 16.87 19.53 -21.13
C ARG A 76 16.16 20.86 -20.92
N VAL A 77 16.02 21.32 -19.68
CA VAL A 77 15.44 22.64 -19.35
C VAL A 77 16.27 23.75 -19.97
N ILE A 78 17.60 23.69 -19.85
CA ILE A 78 18.52 24.67 -20.46
C ILE A 78 18.38 24.64 -22.00
N ALA A 79 18.29 23.48 -22.61
CA ALA A 79 18.10 23.35 -24.06
C ALA A 79 16.74 23.95 -24.52
N ALA A 80 15.70 23.81 -23.72
CA ALA A 80 14.38 24.40 -24.00
C ALA A 80 14.37 25.92 -23.90
N ILE A 81 15.17 26.49 -22.98
CA ILE A 81 15.24 27.97 -22.78
C ILE A 81 16.23 28.61 -23.77
N ALA A 82 17.43 28.05 -23.91
CA ALA A 82 18.54 28.65 -24.65
C ALA A 82 18.66 28.17 -26.10
N GLY A 83 17.94 27.07 -26.44
CA GLY A 83 18.12 26.36 -27.72
C GLY A 83 19.18 25.26 -27.62
N THR A 84 19.01 24.23 -28.46
CA THR A 84 19.91 23.06 -28.51
C THR A 84 21.35 23.40 -28.87
N ASP A 85 21.55 24.48 -29.68
CA ASP A 85 22.85 24.90 -30.20
C ASP A 85 23.50 26.00 -29.35
N ALA A 86 23.00 26.24 -28.13
CA ALA A 86 23.55 27.27 -27.23
C ALA A 86 25.02 26.99 -26.85
N ARG A 87 25.86 28.04 -26.87
CA ARG A 87 27.26 27.95 -26.47
C ARG A 87 27.39 27.60 -24.98
N GLU A 88 28.47 26.92 -24.60
CA GLU A 88 28.68 26.44 -23.21
C GLU A 88 28.58 27.58 -22.18
N GLN A 89 29.16 28.74 -22.48
CA GLN A 89 29.03 29.92 -21.59
C GLN A 89 27.57 30.33 -21.36
N THR A 90 26.73 30.23 -22.38
CA THR A 90 25.30 30.55 -22.26
C THR A 90 24.59 29.49 -21.40
N ARG A 91 24.92 28.20 -21.60
CA ARG A 91 24.39 27.11 -20.79
C ARG A 91 24.75 27.27 -19.31
N GLU A 92 26.03 27.58 -19.01
CA GLU A 92 26.48 27.81 -17.63
C GLU A 92 25.78 29.03 -16.97
N MET A 93 25.55 30.09 -17.73
CA MET A 93 24.80 31.25 -17.25
C MET A 93 23.37 30.88 -16.87
N PHE A 94 22.68 30.08 -17.72
CA PHE A 94 21.32 29.63 -17.42
C PHE A 94 21.30 28.63 -16.26
N ARG A 95 22.29 27.70 -16.18
CA ARG A 95 22.46 26.80 -15.03
C ARG A 95 22.60 27.55 -13.72
N GLY A 96 23.37 28.66 -13.72
CA GLY A 96 23.49 29.54 -12.56
C GLY A 96 22.18 30.22 -12.17
N LYS A 97 21.35 30.63 -13.14
CA LYS A 97 20.02 31.25 -12.89
C LYS A 97 19.02 30.20 -12.36
N LEU A 98 19.01 28.97 -12.90
CA LEU A 98 18.18 27.87 -12.43
C LEU A 98 18.48 27.53 -10.96
N LYS A 99 19.76 27.41 -10.59
CA LYS A 99 20.16 27.16 -9.20
C LYS A 99 19.76 28.27 -8.20
N ARG A 100 19.55 29.49 -8.68
CA ARG A 100 19.04 30.60 -7.84
C ARG A 100 17.53 30.73 -7.86
N GLY A 101 16.82 29.88 -8.61
CA GLY A 101 15.35 29.93 -8.72
C GLY A 101 14.81 31.08 -9.57
N GLU A 102 15.68 31.81 -10.29
CA GLU A 102 15.29 33.01 -11.07
C GLU A 102 14.39 32.66 -12.28
N LEU A 103 14.32 31.40 -12.67
CA LEU A 103 13.61 30.92 -13.86
C LEU A 103 12.44 30.00 -13.53
N ASP A 104 12.13 29.78 -12.25
CA ASP A 104 11.13 28.80 -11.80
C ASP A 104 9.74 29.00 -12.45
N ASP A 105 9.30 30.24 -12.58
CA ASP A 105 8.00 30.59 -13.14
C ASP A 105 8.03 30.81 -14.67
N THR A 106 9.20 30.62 -15.30
CA THR A 106 9.34 30.73 -16.76
C THR A 106 8.60 29.58 -17.43
N VAL A 107 7.71 29.89 -18.38
CA VAL A 107 6.99 28.87 -19.17
C VAL A 107 7.87 28.39 -20.31
N ILE A 108 8.10 27.10 -20.36
CA ILE A 108 8.86 26.41 -21.43
C ILE A 108 7.98 25.42 -22.17
N GLU A 109 8.31 25.14 -23.42
CA GLU A 109 7.69 24.11 -24.23
C GLU A 109 8.62 22.89 -24.25
N LEU A 110 8.13 21.76 -23.75
CA LEU A 110 8.89 20.51 -23.66
C LEU A 110 8.18 19.39 -24.37
N GLU A 111 8.95 18.53 -25.00
CA GLU A 111 8.48 17.25 -25.49
C GLU A 111 8.55 16.23 -24.35
N VAL A 112 7.38 15.79 -23.89
CA VAL A 112 7.24 14.80 -22.81
C VAL A 112 6.49 13.58 -23.33
N THR A 113 6.79 12.42 -22.78
CA THR A 113 6.10 11.17 -23.11
C THR A 113 4.66 11.21 -22.61
N ASP A 114 3.70 10.96 -23.48
CA ASP A 114 2.28 10.91 -23.10
C ASP A 114 1.97 9.57 -22.43
N SER A 115 1.93 9.56 -21.10
CA SER A 115 1.53 8.41 -20.28
C SER A 115 0.00 8.33 -20.05
N SER A 116 -0.77 9.29 -20.57
CA SER A 116 -2.18 9.47 -20.20
C SER A 116 -3.20 8.69 -21.05
N ASN A 117 -2.77 7.94 -22.08
CA ASN A 117 -3.69 7.19 -22.92
C ASN A 117 -3.12 5.83 -23.33
N PRO A 118 -3.40 4.73 -22.61
CA PRO A 118 -3.39 3.42 -23.26
C PRO A 118 -4.45 3.49 -24.37
N LEU A 119 -4.03 3.25 -25.63
CA LEU A 119 -4.93 3.19 -26.77
C LEU A 119 -6.18 2.39 -26.37
N PRO A 120 -7.41 2.90 -26.59
CA PRO A 120 -8.60 2.09 -26.38
C PRO A 120 -8.43 0.82 -27.22
N MET A 121 -8.59 -0.34 -26.58
CA MET A 121 -8.71 -1.62 -27.30
C MET A 121 -9.77 -1.40 -28.39
N MET A 122 -9.33 -1.31 -29.63
CA MET A 122 -10.25 -1.32 -30.76
C MET A 122 -10.88 -2.70 -30.79
N ASP A 123 -12.12 -2.79 -30.31
CA ASP A 123 -12.99 -3.93 -30.60
C ASP A 123 -13.13 -4.01 -32.11
N ILE A 124 -12.47 -4.97 -32.71
CA ILE A 124 -12.65 -5.27 -34.15
C ILE A 124 -13.95 -6.06 -34.24
N PRO A 125 -15.03 -5.49 -34.82
CA PRO A 125 -16.28 -6.20 -34.98
C PRO A 125 -16.10 -7.41 -35.89
N GLY A 126 -16.27 -8.61 -35.36
CA GLY A 126 -16.22 -9.85 -36.13
C GLY A 126 -15.30 -10.95 -35.63
N MET A 127 -14.60 -10.80 -34.50
CA MET A 127 -13.74 -11.84 -33.94
C MET A 127 -14.48 -12.62 -32.85
N PRO A 128 -14.52 -13.97 -32.90
CA PRO A 128 -15.22 -14.77 -31.88
C PRO A 128 -14.51 -14.68 -30.53
N PRO A 129 -15.27 -14.65 -29.39
CA PRO A 129 -14.70 -14.64 -28.05
C PRO A 129 -14.09 -16.02 -27.77
N GLY A 130 -12.76 -16.12 -27.72
CA GLY A 130 -12.07 -17.36 -27.40
C GLY A 130 -10.64 -17.50 -27.93
N GLN A 131 -10.16 -16.60 -28.78
CA GLN A 131 -8.80 -16.66 -29.34
C GLN A 131 -7.87 -15.51 -28.86
N GLN A 132 -8.12 -14.98 -27.68
CA GLN A 132 -7.34 -13.87 -27.09
C GLN A 132 -6.00 -14.26 -26.45
N GLY A 133 -5.63 -15.54 -26.46
CA GLY A 133 -4.43 -16.05 -25.77
C GLY A 133 -3.13 -16.10 -26.59
N GLY A 134 -3.14 -15.71 -27.85
CA GLY A 134 -1.99 -15.93 -28.74
C GLY A 134 -1.54 -14.77 -29.61
N MET A 135 -2.21 -13.63 -29.57
CA MET A 135 -1.75 -12.43 -30.29
C MET A 135 -1.07 -11.49 -29.29
N MET A 136 0.26 -11.40 -29.34
CA MET A 136 0.97 -10.23 -28.86
C MET A 136 0.19 -9.01 -29.33
N SER A 137 -0.28 -8.19 -28.39
CA SER A 137 -1.09 -7.02 -28.68
C SER A 137 -0.38 -6.22 -29.79
N LEU A 138 -1.07 -6.04 -30.93
CA LEU A 138 -0.56 -5.15 -32.00
C LEU A 138 -0.19 -3.78 -31.42
N GLY A 139 -0.83 -3.36 -30.30
CA GLY A 139 -0.50 -2.17 -29.54
C GLY A 139 0.90 -2.21 -28.91
N ASP A 140 1.37 -3.37 -28.38
CA ASP A 140 2.74 -3.54 -27.84
C ASP A 140 3.77 -3.54 -28.98
N LEU A 141 3.43 -4.12 -30.14
CA LEU A 141 4.32 -4.12 -31.30
C LEU A 141 4.43 -2.72 -31.91
N PHE A 142 3.32 -1.99 -32.02
CA PHE A 142 3.30 -0.60 -32.51
C PHE A 142 3.88 0.36 -31.46
N GLY A 143 3.64 0.16 -30.16
CA GLY A 143 4.21 0.99 -29.09
C GLY A 143 5.73 0.90 -29.02
N LYS A 144 6.31 -0.30 -29.17
CA LYS A 144 7.76 -0.51 -29.27
C LYS A 144 8.39 -0.08 -30.60
N ALA A 145 7.63 -0.12 -31.69
CA ALA A 145 8.13 0.27 -33.02
C ALA A 145 8.08 1.79 -33.27
N PHE A 146 7.24 2.55 -32.56
CA PHE A 146 7.07 3.99 -32.77
C PHE A 146 7.55 4.87 -31.59
N GLY A 147 8.28 4.34 -30.62
CA GLY A 147 8.77 5.11 -29.48
C GLY A 147 7.63 5.91 -28.84
N GLY A 148 7.45 5.91 -27.54
CA GLY A 148 6.31 6.56 -26.87
C GLY A 148 5.93 7.90 -27.49
N ARG A 149 4.64 8.09 -27.72
CA ARG A 149 4.09 9.31 -28.35
C ARG A 149 4.49 10.52 -27.53
N THR A 150 5.40 11.35 -28.07
CA THR A 150 5.81 12.59 -27.44
C THR A 150 4.79 13.68 -27.74
N VAL A 151 4.37 14.39 -26.72
CA VAL A 151 3.43 15.52 -26.81
C VAL A 151 4.16 16.78 -26.35
N LYS A 152 4.04 17.85 -27.12
CA LYS A 152 4.52 19.17 -26.70
C LYS A 152 3.61 19.74 -25.62
N LYS A 153 4.16 19.96 -24.44
CA LYS A 153 3.45 20.51 -23.30
C LYS A 153 4.11 21.81 -22.85
N LYS A 154 3.29 22.82 -22.58
CA LYS A 154 3.75 24.09 -21.99
C LYS A 154 3.54 24.02 -20.48
N MET A 155 4.60 24.26 -19.73
CA MET A 155 4.58 24.24 -18.26
C MET A 155 5.65 25.14 -17.69
N SER A 156 5.58 25.48 -16.39
CA SER A 156 6.64 26.21 -15.72
C SER A 156 7.90 25.36 -15.59
N VAL A 157 9.05 25.98 -15.47
CA VAL A 157 10.33 25.30 -15.20
C VAL A 157 10.20 24.46 -13.92
N ARG A 158 9.61 25.02 -12.86
CA ARG A 158 9.38 24.31 -11.60
C ARG A 158 8.60 23.01 -11.78
N ASP A 159 7.45 23.05 -12.46
CA ASP A 159 6.59 21.90 -12.68
C ASP A 159 7.22 20.87 -13.64
N SER A 160 8.13 21.32 -14.50
CA SER A 160 8.80 20.44 -15.48
C SER A 160 9.81 19.49 -14.85
N TYR A 161 10.43 19.86 -13.73
CA TYR A 161 11.51 19.08 -13.12
C TYR A 161 11.06 17.69 -12.69
N GLU A 162 9.90 17.58 -12.02
CA GLU A 162 9.39 16.29 -11.54
C GLU A 162 9.18 15.31 -12.71
N ILE A 163 8.57 15.80 -13.79
CA ILE A 163 8.30 15.00 -14.98
C ILE A 163 9.61 14.61 -15.68
N LEU A 164 10.50 15.58 -15.89
CA LEU A 164 11.77 15.35 -16.60
C LEU A 164 12.71 14.41 -15.82
N ILE A 165 12.81 14.57 -14.50
CA ILE A 165 13.63 13.69 -13.65
C ILE A 165 13.11 12.25 -13.74
N SER A 166 11.78 12.05 -13.71
CA SER A 166 11.20 10.73 -13.86
C SER A 166 11.50 10.13 -15.24
N GLU A 167 11.33 10.90 -16.32
CA GLU A 167 11.65 10.43 -17.68
C GLU A 167 13.13 10.10 -17.88
N GLU A 168 14.03 10.97 -17.38
CA GLU A 168 15.47 10.73 -17.51
C GLU A 168 15.94 9.57 -16.62
N ALA A 169 15.35 9.39 -15.43
CA ALA A 169 15.60 8.21 -14.60
C ALA A 169 15.17 6.93 -15.35
N ASP A 170 13.98 6.93 -15.97
CA ASP A 170 13.51 5.76 -16.73
C ASP A 170 14.39 5.43 -17.94
N LYS A 171 15.00 6.43 -18.60
CA LYS A 171 15.95 6.20 -19.70
C LYS A 171 17.28 5.60 -19.22
N LEU A 172 17.67 5.88 -17.97
CA LEU A 172 18.90 5.35 -17.36
C LEU A 172 18.70 3.92 -16.82
N LEU A 173 17.45 3.46 -16.69
CA LEU A 173 17.14 2.11 -16.23
C LEU A 173 17.03 1.15 -17.42
N ASP A 174 17.64 -0.02 -17.25
CA ASP A 174 17.46 -1.14 -18.14
C ASP A 174 16.36 -2.07 -17.61
N ASP A 175 15.26 -2.19 -18.34
CA ASP A 175 14.10 -3.00 -17.95
C ASP A 175 14.46 -4.48 -17.73
N GLU A 176 15.43 -5.02 -18.46
CA GLU A 176 15.89 -6.40 -18.27
C GLU A 176 16.60 -6.54 -16.91
N THR A 177 17.45 -5.58 -16.57
CA THR A 177 18.14 -5.55 -15.26
C THR A 177 17.15 -5.37 -14.11
N VAL A 178 16.17 -4.47 -14.25
CA VAL A 178 15.08 -4.28 -13.25
C VAL A 178 14.35 -5.60 -13.03
N THR A 179 13.93 -6.26 -14.11
CA THR A 179 13.17 -7.51 -14.05
C THR A 179 13.99 -8.63 -13.42
N ARG A 180 15.24 -8.81 -13.81
CA ARG A 180 16.13 -9.83 -13.24
C ARG A 180 16.33 -9.61 -11.74
N THR A 181 16.67 -8.39 -11.33
CA THR A 181 16.89 -8.05 -9.92
C THR A 181 15.62 -8.25 -9.10
N ALA A 182 14.45 -7.88 -9.64
CA ALA A 182 13.17 -8.11 -8.97
C ALA A 182 12.85 -9.60 -8.79
N LEU A 183 13.10 -10.43 -9.83
CA LEU A 183 12.89 -11.88 -9.73
C LEU A 183 13.83 -12.52 -8.69
N GLU A 184 15.09 -12.11 -8.66
CA GLU A 184 16.06 -12.55 -7.63
C GLU A 184 15.60 -12.14 -6.24
N ALA A 185 15.16 -10.89 -6.05
CA ALA A 185 14.65 -10.40 -4.77
C ALA A 185 13.40 -11.16 -4.30
N VAL A 186 12.49 -11.52 -5.21
CA VAL A 186 11.32 -12.34 -4.88
C VAL A 186 11.74 -13.73 -4.43
N GLN A 187 12.61 -14.40 -5.17
CA GLN A 187 13.01 -15.77 -4.89
C GLN A 187 13.79 -15.89 -3.58
N GLU A 188 14.67 -14.92 -3.26
CA GLU A 188 15.57 -15.01 -2.11
C GLU A 188 15.01 -14.32 -0.84
N ASN A 189 14.19 -13.28 -1.00
CA ASN A 189 13.75 -12.42 0.11
C ASN A 189 12.25 -12.17 0.14
N GLY A 190 11.47 -12.73 -0.78
CA GLY A 190 10.04 -12.47 -0.89
C GLY A 190 9.29 -12.83 0.40
N ILE A 191 8.30 -12.03 0.77
CA ILE A 191 7.44 -12.25 1.94
C ILE A 191 5.97 -12.24 1.51
N VAL A 192 5.29 -13.34 1.76
CA VAL A 192 3.84 -13.51 1.56
C VAL A 192 3.14 -13.52 2.91
N PHE A 193 2.25 -12.57 3.14
CA PHE A 193 1.43 -12.51 4.33
C PHE A 193 0.02 -13.02 4.01
N LEU A 194 -0.30 -14.21 4.53
CA LEU A 194 -1.61 -14.86 4.40
C LEU A 194 -2.50 -14.45 5.58
N ASP A 195 -3.44 -13.55 5.36
CA ASP A 195 -4.38 -13.11 6.40
C ASP A 195 -5.62 -14.00 6.46
N GLU A 196 -6.26 -14.03 7.61
CA GLU A 196 -7.50 -14.78 7.88
C GLU A 196 -7.39 -16.30 7.61
N ILE A 197 -6.23 -16.91 7.89
CA ILE A 197 -6.01 -18.34 7.68
C ILE A 197 -6.94 -19.20 8.55
N ASP A 198 -7.39 -18.68 9.68
CA ASP A 198 -8.37 -19.34 10.56
C ASP A 198 -9.76 -19.51 9.93
N LYS A 199 -10.08 -18.72 8.90
CA LYS A 199 -11.36 -18.83 8.17
C LYS A 199 -11.40 -19.99 7.17
N VAL A 200 -10.24 -20.49 6.76
CA VAL A 200 -10.12 -21.66 5.88
C VAL A 200 -9.86 -22.96 6.65
N CYS A 201 -9.86 -22.92 8.00
CA CYS A 201 -9.87 -24.11 8.82
C CYS A 201 -11.18 -24.90 8.66
N ALA A 202 -11.10 -26.23 8.68
CA ALA A 202 -12.26 -27.10 8.70
C ALA A 202 -13.09 -26.87 9.97
N ARG A 203 -14.42 -26.81 9.83
CA ARG A 203 -15.33 -26.74 10.99
C ARG A 203 -15.96 -28.10 11.19
N THR A 204 -15.80 -28.66 12.38
CA THR A 204 -16.31 -30.03 12.75
C THR A 204 -17.83 -30.16 12.66
N ASP A 205 -18.59 -29.05 12.60
CA ASP A 205 -20.04 -29.02 12.78
C ASP A 205 -20.86 -28.74 11.50
N MET A 206 -20.28 -28.54 10.32
CA MET A 206 -21.02 -28.22 9.09
C MET A 206 -20.65 -29.12 7.92
N ARG A 207 -21.47 -30.15 7.67
CA ARG A 207 -21.40 -31.00 6.47
C ARG A 207 -21.80 -30.19 5.22
N GLY A 208 -20.85 -29.90 4.33
CA GLY A 208 -21.13 -29.36 3.00
C GLY A 208 -20.32 -28.18 2.51
N GLY A 209 -19.64 -27.41 3.41
CA GLY A 209 -18.78 -26.27 3.03
C GLY A 209 -17.29 -26.52 3.31
N ASP A 210 -16.95 -27.63 3.89
CA ASP A 210 -15.60 -27.93 4.38
C ASP A 210 -14.63 -28.33 3.26
N VAL A 211 -15.13 -28.99 2.21
CA VAL A 211 -14.30 -29.45 1.07
C VAL A 211 -13.58 -28.30 0.40
N SER A 212 -14.28 -27.19 0.16
CA SER A 212 -13.69 -26.00 -0.49
C SER A 212 -12.62 -25.31 0.37
N ARG A 213 -12.76 -25.32 1.70
CA ARG A 213 -11.79 -24.68 2.63
C ARG A 213 -10.53 -25.52 2.79
N GLU A 214 -10.70 -26.84 2.90
CA GLU A 214 -9.59 -27.79 2.93
C GLU A 214 -8.83 -27.79 1.59
N GLY A 215 -9.55 -27.64 0.47
CA GLY A 215 -8.97 -27.48 -0.86
C GLY A 215 -7.99 -26.30 -0.93
N VAL A 216 -8.37 -25.13 -0.43
CA VAL A 216 -7.47 -23.95 -0.39
C VAL A 216 -6.19 -24.25 0.40
N GLN A 217 -6.28 -24.94 1.54
CA GLN A 217 -5.10 -25.32 2.30
C GLN A 217 -4.20 -26.28 1.51
N ARG A 218 -4.78 -27.25 0.79
CA ARG A 218 -4.02 -28.18 -0.06
C ARG A 218 -3.35 -27.47 -1.24
N ASP A 219 -4.02 -26.50 -1.85
CA ASP A 219 -3.47 -25.71 -2.96
C ASP A 219 -2.32 -24.79 -2.51
N LEU A 220 -2.34 -24.30 -1.26
CA LEU A 220 -1.24 -23.53 -0.68
C LEU A 220 0.00 -24.35 -0.37
N LEU A 221 -0.13 -25.65 -0.10
CA LEU A 221 0.98 -26.51 0.29
C LEU A 221 2.15 -26.49 -0.71
N PRO A 222 1.96 -26.68 -2.03
CA PRO A 222 3.06 -26.66 -2.99
C PRO A 222 3.83 -25.35 -2.98
N LEU A 223 3.13 -24.21 -2.80
CA LEU A 223 3.79 -22.90 -2.72
C LEU A 223 4.68 -22.76 -1.49
N ILE A 224 4.22 -23.29 -0.34
CA ILE A 224 4.94 -23.20 0.94
C ILE A 224 6.06 -24.26 1.01
N GLU A 225 5.89 -25.40 0.33
CA GLU A 225 6.89 -26.48 0.28
C GLU A 225 8.04 -26.19 -0.70
N GLY A 226 7.81 -25.35 -1.67
CA GLY A 226 8.74 -25.02 -2.75
C GLY A 226 8.26 -25.59 -4.09
N THR A 227 7.94 -24.71 -5.01
CA THR A 227 7.54 -25.05 -6.38
C THR A 227 8.02 -23.96 -7.33
N THR A 228 7.85 -24.20 -8.63
CA THR A 228 8.15 -23.20 -9.66
C THR A 228 6.85 -22.69 -10.27
N VAL A 229 6.59 -21.40 -10.11
CA VAL A 229 5.42 -20.71 -10.66
C VAL A 229 5.81 -19.99 -11.94
N SER A 230 5.05 -20.18 -13.01
CA SER A 230 5.24 -19.46 -14.26
C SER A 230 4.62 -18.08 -14.19
N THR A 231 5.42 -17.07 -14.50
CA THR A 231 4.98 -15.68 -14.59
C THR A 231 5.27 -15.11 -15.98
N LYS A 232 4.69 -13.97 -16.33
CA LYS A 232 4.99 -13.30 -17.63
C LYS A 232 6.43 -12.78 -17.72
N TYR A 233 7.16 -12.75 -16.59
CA TYR A 233 8.55 -12.31 -16.50
C TYR A 233 9.54 -13.47 -16.42
N GLY A 234 9.04 -14.71 -16.35
CA GLY A 234 9.83 -15.93 -16.23
C GLY A 234 9.39 -16.81 -15.05
N PRO A 235 10.00 -17.98 -14.90
CA PRO A 235 9.70 -18.89 -13.79
C PRO A 235 10.28 -18.35 -12.47
N VAL A 236 9.53 -18.54 -11.38
CA VAL A 236 9.88 -18.11 -10.01
C VAL A 236 9.81 -19.33 -9.09
N LYS A 237 10.90 -19.58 -8.38
CA LYS A 237 10.95 -20.62 -7.34
C LYS A 237 10.49 -20.04 -6.01
N THR A 238 9.71 -20.83 -5.25
CA THR A 238 9.14 -20.36 -3.98
C THR A 238 9.88 -20.88 -2.74
N ASP A 239 10.97 -21.64 -2.93
CA ASP A 239 11.70 -22.36 -1.87
C ASP A 239 12.17 -21.45 -0.72
N HIS A 240 12.57 -20.19 -1.03
CA HIS A 240 13.09 -19.26 -0.03
C HIS A 240 12.12 -18.12 0.28
N ILE A 241 10.89 -18.17 -0.24
CA ILE A 241 9.86 -17.18 0.09
C ILE A 241 9.36 -17.41 1.51
N LEU A 242 9.34 -16.36 2.32
CA LEU A 242 8.81 -16.42 3.68
C LEU A 242 7.28 -16.30 3.67
N PHE A 243 6.60 -17.35 4.11
CA PHE A 243 5.14 -17.33 4.31
C PHE A 243 4.81 -17.04 5.77
N ILE A 244 4.02 -15.99 6.01
CA ILE A 244 3.54 -15.60 7.33
C ILE A 244 2.01 -15.75 7.35
N ALA A 245 1.53 -16.82 7.94
CA ALA A 245 0.10 -17.02 8.14
C ALA A 245 -0.40 -16.26 9.37
N SER A 246 -1.55 -15.60 9.26
CA SER A 246 -2.17 -14.76 10.29
C SER A 246 -3.64 -15.10 10.46
N GLY A 247 -4.09 -15.20 11.71
CA GLY A 247 -5.48 -15.42 12.06
C GLY A 247 -5.80 -14.93 13.46
N ALA A 248 -7.09 -14.71 13.73
CA ALA A 248 -7.58 -14.38 15.06
C ALA A 248 -7.73 -15.62 15.93
N PHE A 249 -8.09 -16.75 15.33
CA PHE A 249 -8.28 -18.06 15.99
C PHE A 249 -9.25 -18.02 17.18
N HIS A 250 -10.32 -17.21 17.07
CA HIS A 250 -11.34 -17.13 18.11
C HIS A 250 -12.21 -18.39 18.19
N ILE A 251 -12.54 -18.99 17.03
CA ILE A 251 -13.40 -20.16 16.90
C ILE A 251 -12.57 -21.38 16.52
N ALA A 252 -11.78 -21.26 15.44
CA ALA A 252 -10.85 -22.28 15.02
C ALA A 252 -9.57 -22.24 15.88
N LYS A 253 -8.87 -23.37 15.97
CA LYS A 253 -7.54 -23.47 16.61
C LYS A 253 -6.47 -23.69 15.54
N PRO A 254 -5.21 -23.34 15.79
CA PRO A 254 -4.11 -23.70 14.87
C PRO A 254 -4.01 -25.19 14.57
N SER A 255 -4.50 -26.04 15.47
CA SER A 255 -4.59 -27.50 15.29
C SER A 255 -5.65 -27.95 14.29
N ASP A 256 -6.54 -27.06 13.88
CA ASP A 256 -7.60 -27.35 12.91
C ASP A 256 -7.15 -27.10 11.45
N LEU A 257 -5.93 -26.60 11.27
CA LEU A 257 -5.24 -26.59 9.97
C LEU A 257 -4.81 -28.02 9.61
N LEU A 258 -4.66 -28.31 8.32
CA LEU A 258 -4.12 -29.59 7.86
C LEU A 258 -2.76 -29.87 8.52
N PRO A 259 -2.48 -31.11 8.96
CA PRO A 259 -1.22 -31.47 9.63
C PRO A 259 0.01 -31.09 8.81
N GLU A 260 -0.06 -31.25 7.48
CA GLU A 260 1.02 -30.91 6.56
C GLU A 260 1.31 -29.40 6.62
N LEU A 261 0.27 -28.56 6.62
CA LEU A 261 0.40 -27.11 6.69
C LEU A 261 0.94 -26.66 8.06
N GLN A 262 0.51 -27.33 9.15
CA GLN A 262 1.05 -27.06 10.49
C GLN A 262 2.56 -27.37 10.56
N GLY A 263 3.02 -28.43 9.91
CA GLY A 263 4.42 -28.82 9.84
C GLY A 263 5.29 -27.80 9.09
N ARG A 264 4.70 -27.08 8.12
CA ARG A 264 5.39 -26.06 7.32
C ARG A 264 5.32 -24.64 7.94
N LEU A 265 4.46 -24.45 8.94
CA LEU A 265 4.33 -23.20 9.71
C LEU A 265 4.69 -23.44 11.20
N PRO A 266 5.91 -23.91 11.51
CA PRO A 266 6.26 -24.38 12.85
C PRO A 266 6.42 -23.25 13.87
N ILE A 267 6.76 -22.05 13.43
CA ILE A 267 7.00 -20.90 14.31
C ILE A 267 5.67 -20.23 14.64
N ARG A 268 5.33 -20.20 15.93
CA ARG A 268 4.09 -19.57 16.42
C ARG A 268 4.45 -18.32 17.18
N VAL A 269 3.84 -17.19 16.79
CA VAL A 269 3.97 -15.90 17.45
C VAL A 269 2.58 -15.46 17.88
N GLU A 270 2.40 -15.26 19.18
CA GLU A 270 1.15 -14.81 19.76
C GLU A 270 1.26 -13.32 20.12
N LEU A 271 0.28 -12.54 19.65
CA LEU A 271 0.15 -11.12 19.99
C LEU A 271 -1.01 -10.97 20.98
N ARG A 272 -0.74 -10.34 22.11
CA ARG A 272 -1.75 -10.03 23.11
C ARG A 272 -2.70 -8.93 22.62
N ALA A 273 -3.88 -8.85 23.23
CA ALA A 273 -4.76 -7.70 23.08
C ALA A 273 -4.05 -6.41 23.51
N LEU A 274 -4.42 -5.31 22.87
CA LEU A 274 -3.89 -3.98 23.22
C LEU A 274 -4.50 -3.50 24.53
N THR A 275 -3.64 -2.93 25.39
CA THR A 275 -4.01 -2.29 26.64
C THR A 275 -4.22 -0.79 26.43
N GLU A 276 -4.81 -0.10 27.41
CA GLU A 276 -4.94 1.36 27.43
C GLU A 276 -3.59 2.05 27.21
N ALA A 277 -2.53 1.59 27.88
CA ALA A 277 -1.18 2.12 27.69
C ALA A 277 -0.66 1.94 26.26
N ASP A 278 -1.00 0.83 25.59
CA ASP A 278 -0.64 0.61 24.18
C ASP A 278 -1.41 1.60 23.27
N PHE A 279 -2.67 1.92 23.57
CA PHE A 279 -3.44 2.91 22.82
C PHE A 279 -2.88 4.32 22.97
N VAL A 280 -2.45 4.72 24.17
CA VAL A 280 -1.75 6.00 24.39
C VAL A 280 -0.52 6.08 23.50
N ARG A 281 0.30 5.03 23.48
CA ARG A 281 1.52 4.98 22.63
C ARG A 281 1.19 5.04 21.13
N ILE A 282 0.12 4.37 20.69
CA ILE A 282 -0.33 4.43 19.30
C ILE A 282 -0.75 5.86 18.92
N LEU A 283 -1.40 6.59 19.83
CA LEU A 283 -1.84 7.96 19.60
C LEU A 283 -0.71 9.00 19.65
N THR A 284 0.44 8.67 20.29
CA THR A 284 1.52 9.65 20.52
C THR A 284 2.81 9.34 19.78
N GLU A 285 3.25 8.06 19.76
CA GLU A 285 4.59 7.68 19.30
C GLU A 285 4.67 7.31 17.81
N THR A 286 3.54 7.01 17.16
CA THR A 286 3.57 6.59 15.75
C THR A 286 3.71 7.78 14.82
N ASP A 287 4.45 7.61 13.70
CA ASP A 287 4.66 8.66 12.70
C ASP A 287 3.34 9.17 12.12
N ASN A 288 2.40 8.26 11.87
CA ASN A 288 1.06 8.54 11.37
C ASN A 288 0.01 8.40 12.48
N ALA A 289 0.28 8.95 13.67
CA ALA A 289 -0.68 8.96 14.77
C ALA A 289 -1.99 9.64 14.34
N LEU A 290 -3.13 9.08 14.78
CA LEU A 290 -4.44 9.68 14.47
C LEU A 290 -4.54 11.12 14.97
N THR A 291 -3.94 11.45 16.11
CA THR A 291 -3.84 12.82 16.61
C THR A 291 -3.24 13.76 15.59
N ARG A 292 -2.11 13.38 14.96
CA ARG A 292 -1.48 14.18 13.90
C ARG A 292 -2.33 14.27 12.64
N GLN A 293 -3.00 13.17 12.26
CA GLN A 293 -3.86 13.14 11.07
C GLN A 293 -5.05 14.10 11.24
N TYR A 294 -5.73 14.07 12.40
CA TYR A 294 -6.85 14.97 12.67
C TYR A 294 -6.40 16.41 12.84
N THR A 295 -5.24 16.68 13.44
CA THR A 295 -4.66 18.04 13.48
C THR A 295 -4.44 18.56 12.07
N ALA A 296 -3.77 17.82 11.20
CA ALA A 296 -3.53 18.21 9.81
C ALA A 296 -4.84 18.38 9.02
N LEU A 297 -5.83 17.51 9.25
CA LEU A 297 -7.14 17.61 8.60
C LEU A 297 -7.84 18.92 8.99
N MET A 298 -7.88 19.25 10.27
CA MET A 298 -8.50 20.49 10.75
C MET A 298 -7.73 21.75 10.31
N GLU A 299 -6.43 21.66 10.16
CA GLU A 299 -5.59 22.74 9.67
C GLU A 299 -5.94 23.14 8.22
N THR A 300 -6.46 22.23 7.40
CA THR A 300 -6.94 22.55 6.04
C THR A 300 -8.08 23.57 6.06
N GLU A 301 -8.92 23.53 7.10
CA GLU A 301 -9.99 24.50 7.35
C GLU A 301 -9.54 25.65 8.26
N LYS A 302 -8.23 25.75 8.56
CA LYS A 302 -7.61 26.75 9.44
C LYS A 302 -8.12 26.69 10.89
N VAL A 303 -8.55 25.52 11.36
CA VAL A 303 -8.88 25.26 12.76
C VAL A 303 -7.65 24.62 13.41
N ASN A 304 -7.13 25.26 14.47
CA ASN A 304 -5.96 24.79 15.19
C ASN A 304 -6.38 23.82 16.30
N VAL A 305 -6.11 22.54 16.12
CA VAL A 305 -6.44 21.49 17.10
C VAL A 305 -5.20 21.08 17.87
N THR A 306 -5.30 21.06 19.20
CA THR A 306 -4.26 20.56 20.10
C THR A 306 -4.82 19.47 21.00
N PHE A 307 -4.07 18.38 21.19
CA PHE A 307 -4.44 17.29 22.08
C PHE A 307 -3.67 17.41 23.38
N THR A 308 -4.38 17.39 24.51
CA THR A 308 -3.76 17.35 25.84
C THR A 308 -3.49 15.91 26.28
N GLU A 309 -2.61 15.73 27.26
CA GLU A 309 -2.29 14.39 27.79
C GLU A 309 -3.53 13.70 28.40
N ASP A 310 -4.37 14.43 29.11
CA ASP A 310 -5.62 13.92 29.68
C ASP A 310 -6.65 13.59 28.60
N GLY A 311 -6.71 14.36 27.51
CA GLY A 311 -7.54 14.05 26.33
C GLY A 311 -7.11 12.75 25.65
N ILE A 312 -5.81 12.57 25.42
CA ILE A 312 -5.25 11.32 24.87
C ILE A 312 -5.54 10.13 25.78
N ALA A 313 -5.35 10.29 27.09
CA ALA A 313 -5.65 9.25 28.07
C ALA A 313 -7.16 8.89 28.07
N ALA A 314 -8.04 9.88 27.97
CA ALA A 314 -9.50 9.64 27.88
C ALA A 314 -9.88 8.87 26.60
N LEU A 315 -9.32 9.23 25.45
CA LEU A 315 -9.51 8.51 24.18
C LEU A 315 -9.06 7.05 24.29
N ALA A 316 -7.87 6.82 24.86
CA ALA A 316 -7.28 5.49 25.03
C ALA A 316 -8.13 4.62 25.98
N ARG A 317 -8.56 5.19 27.12
CA ARG A 317 -9.40 4.50 28.10
C ARG A 317 -10.73 4.09 27.48
N ILE A 318 -11.43 5.00 26.81
CA ILE A 318 -12.73 4.71 26.18
C ILE A 318 -12.56 3.63 25.08
N ALA A 319 -11.51 3.71 24.27
CA ALA A 319 -11.26 2.70 23.25
C ALA A 319 -10.98 1.31 23.86
N ALA A 320 -10.29 1.23 24.98
CA ALA A 320 -10.05 -0.01 25.72
C ALA A 320 -11.35 -0.57 26.32
N GLU A 321 -12.12 0.26 27.02
CA GLU A 321 -13.42 -0.11 27.64
C GLU A 321 -14.41 -0.65 26.60
N VAL A 322 -14.51 0.00 25.44
CA VAL A 322 -15.40 -0.44 24.36
C VAL A 322 -14.92 -1.75 23.73
N ASN A 323 -13.61 -1.95 23.57
CA ASN A 323 -13.06 -3.22 23.09
C ASN A 323 -13.28 -4.39 24.07
N GLU A 324 -13.37 -4.11 25.38
CA GLU A 324 -13.68 -5.12 26.40
C GLU A 324 -15.17 -5.45 26.46
N SER A 325 -16.03 -4.44 26.28
CA SER A 325 -17.48 -4.57 26.47
C SER A 325 -18.24 -5.11 25.27
N ILE A 326 -17.74 -4.93 24.03
CA ILE A 326 -18.45 -5.31 22.81
C ILE A 326 -17.64 -6.37 22.03
N GLU A 327 -16.90 -5.93 21.04
CA GLU A 327 -16.02 -6.76 20.20
C GLU A 327 -14.64 -6.13 20.15
N ASN A 328 -13.63 -6.94 20.44
CA ASN A 328 -12.26 -6.46 20.40
C ASN A 328 -11.74 -6.37 18.96
N ILE A 329 -11.78 -5.15 18.40
CA ILE A 329 -11.23 -4.83 17.08
C ILE A 329 -9.86 -4.12 17.16
N GLY A 330 -9.25 -4.11 18.36
CA GLY A 330 -7.93 -3.56 18.61
C GLY A 330 -7.83 -2.07 18.27
N ALA A 331 -6.72 -1.68 17.65
CA ALA A 331 -6.44 -0.28 17.29
C ALA A 331 -7.45 0.33 16.30
N ARG A 332 -8.23 -0.49 15.58
CA ARG A 332 -9.31 0.04 14.73
C ARG A 332 -10.36 0.79 15.54
N ARG A 333 -10.52 0.46 16.82
CA ARG A 333 -11.42 1.18 17.72
C ARG A 333 -11.06 2.67 17.88
N LEU A 334 -9.76 2.99 17.81
CA LEU A 334 -9.33 4.39 17.86
C LEU A 334 -9.88 5.22 16.69
N TYR A 335 -10.01 4.64 15.48
CA TYR A 335 -10.60 5.35 14.34
C TYR A 335 -12.07 5.68 14.61
N THR A 336 -12.87 4.70 15.08
CA THR A 336 -14.29 4.93 15.35
C THR A 336 -14.50 5.93 16.49
N VAL A 337 -13.69 5.85 17.54
CA VAL A 337 -13.72 6.80 18.65
C VAL A 337 -13.34 8.21 18.19
N MET A 338 -12.25 8.37 17.42
CA MET A 338 -11.81 9.66 16.90
C MET A 338 -12.82 10.26 15.93
N GLU A 339 -13.35 9.45 15.00
CA GLU A 339 -14.39 9.89 14.05
C GLU A 339 -15.59 10.48 14.80
N ARG A 340 -16.03 9.82 15.85
CA ARG A 340 -17.16 10.27 16.63
C ARG A 340 -16.86 11.53 17.44
N VAL A 341 -15.68 11.61 18.07
CA VAL A 341 -15.26 12.82 18.83
C VAL A 341 -15.18 14.05 17.93
N PHE A 342 -14.76 13.86 16.68
CA PHE A 342 -14.57 14.93 15.72
C PHE A 342 -15.75 15.17 14.78
N GLU A 343 -16.85 14.41 14.88
CA GLU A 343 -18.00 14.49 13.96
C GLU A 343 -18.58 15.92 13.89
N GLU A 344 -18.93 16.51 15.02
CA GLU A 344 -19.48 17.87 15.10
C GLU A 344 -18.43 18.92 14.67
N LEU A 345 -17.19 18.76 15.16
CA LEU A 345 -16.11 19.70 14.86
C LEU A 345 -15.78 19.69 13.36
N SER A 346 -15.67 18.50 12.75
CA SER A 346 -15.39 18.37 11.32
C SER A 346 -16.50 18.96 10.45
N PHE A 347 -17.76 18.78 10.85
CA PHE A 347 -18.89 19.33 10.12
C PHE A 347 -18.95 20.86 10.20
N THR A 348 -18.60 21.45 11.35
CA THR A 348 -18.64 22.90 11.56
C THR A 348 -17.31 23.62 11.27
N ALA A 349 -16.24 22.88 10.95
CA ALA A 349 -14.91 23.42 10.74
C ALA A 349 -14.84 24.58 9.73
N PRO A 350 -15.53 24.54 8.56
CA PRO A 350 -15.52 25.65 7.61
C PRO A 350 -16.00 27.00 8.20
N ASP A 351 -16.95 26.94 9.16
CA ASP A 351 -17.52 28.11 9.83
C ASP A 351 -16.68 28.60 11.02
N ARG A 352 -15.67 27.82 11.43
CA ARG A 352 -14.83 28.04 12.63
C ARG A 352 -13.38 28.37 12.27
N SER A 353 -13.14 28.87 11.09
CA SER A 353 -11.78 29.25 10.60
C SER A 353 -11.09 30.23 11.55
N GLY A 354 -9.86 29.90 11.96
CA GLY A 354 -9.06 30.69 12.90
C GLY A 354 -9.27 30.35 14.37
N GLU A 355 -10.18 29.44 14.69
CA GLU A 355 -10.43 28.98 16.06
C GLU A 355 -9.35 28.02 16.54
N ALA A 356 -9.03 28.06 17.84
CA ALA A 356 -8.19 27.09 18.51
C ALA A 356 -9.07 26.17 19.37
N VAL A 357 -8.98 24.86 19.16
CA VAL A 357 -9.73 23.84 19.87
C VAL A 357 -8.78 22.94 20.64
N GLU A 358 -9.01 22.83 21.95
CA GLU A 358 -8.26 21.95 22.83
C GLU A 358 -9.05 20.68 23.08
N VAL A 359 -8.48 19.54 22.67
CA VAL A 359 -9.07 18.21 22.89
C VAL A 359 -8.55 17.67 24.22
N ASN A 360 -9.23 18.04 25.30
CA ASN A 360 -8.98 17.56 26.65
C ASN A 360 -9.99 16.48 27.06
N ALA A 361 -9.87 15.92 28.26
CA ALA A 361 -10.79 14.88 28.75
C ALA A 361 -12.27 15.33 28.73
N GLY A 362 -12.54 16.59 29.09
CA GLY A 362 -13.89 17.14 29.06
C GLY A 362 -14.50 17.23 27.68
N PHE A 363 -13.68 17.59 26.67
CA PHE A 363 -14.09 17.60 25.26
C PHE A 363 -14.44 16.18 24.79
N VAL A 364 -13.59 15.21 25.10
CA VAL A 364 -13.81 13.79 24.74
C VAL A 364 -15.07 13.25 25.41
N GLU A 365 -15.25 13.48 26.71
CA GLU A 365 -16.41 13.01 27.46
C GLU A 365 -17.73 13.68 27.01
N LYS A 366 -17.70 14.95 26.63
CA LYS A 366 -18.86 15.65 26.06
C LYS A 366 -19.35 14.99 24.77
N ASN A 367 -18.43 14.66 23.88
CA ASN A 367 -18.77 14.12 22.55
C ASN A 367 -19.06 12.60 22.55
N LEU A 368 -18.60 11.87 23.58
CA LEU A 368 -18.79 10.41 23.70
C LEU A 368 -19.67 10.00 24.88
N GLY A 369 -19.88 10.87 25.87
CA GLY A 369 -20.46 10.51 27.15
C GLY A 369 -21.92 10.04 27.12
N GLU A 370 -22.67 10.36 26.08
CA GLU A 370 -24.04 9.82 25.89
C GLU A 370 -24.01 8.41 25.32
N LEU A 371 -22.95 8.05 24.55
CA LEU A 371 -22.78 6.77 23.86
C LEU A 371 -22.27 5.67 24.79
N THR A 372 -21.38 6.00 25.72
CA THR A 372 -20.84 5.04 26.70
C THR A 372 -21.85 4.62 27.75
N ARG A 373 -22.93 5.42 27.97
CA ARG A 373 -23.98 5.13 28.94
C ARG A 373 -25.09 4.20 28.44
N SER A 374 -25.21 4.01 27.11
CA SER A 374 -26.23 3.17 26.51
C SER A 374 -25.57 2.00 25.76
N ALA A 375 -25.56 0.83 26.40
CA ALA A 375 -24.99 -0.41 25.81
C ALA A 375 -25.59 -0.77 24.42
N ASP A 376 -26.87 -0.41 24.19
CA ASP A 376 -27.54 -0.63 22.90
C ASP A 376 -27.06 0.36 21.82
N MET A 377 -26.83 1.64 22.17
CA MET A 377 -26.32 2.65 21.23
C MET A 377 -24.86 2.39 20.85
N THR A 378 -24.03 1.97 21.80
CA THR A 378 -22.62 1.64 21.58
C THR A 378 -22.46 0.52 20.55
N ARG A 379 -23.41 -0.43 20.49
CA ARG A 379 -23.40 -1.57 19.56
C ARG A 379 -23.66 -1.20 18.10
N TYR A 380 -24.30 -0.05 17.84
CA TYR A 380 -24.67 0.39 16.49
C TYR A 380 -23.84 1.57 15.99
N ILE A 381 -23.12 2.28 16.86
CA ILE A 381 -22.46 3.54 16.53
C ILE A 381 -20.93 3.45 16.67
N LEU A 382 -20.43 2.54 17.48
CA LEU A 382 -19.02 2.25 17.71
C LEU A 382 -18.69 0.80 17.33
#